data_cbe779f8d28e6c02e38248b1e85d29de
#
_entry.id   cbe779f8d28e6c02e38248b1e85d29de
#
_cell.length_a   1.000
_cell.length_b   1.000
_cell.length_c   1.000
_cell.angle_alpha   90.00
_cell.angle_beta   90.00
_cell.angle_gamma   90.00
#
_symmetry.space_group_name_H-M   'P 1'
#
loop_
_entity.id
_entity.type
_entity.pdbx_description
1 polymer ?
#
loop_
_entity_poly.entity_id
_entity_poly.type
_entity_poly.pdbx_seq_one_letter_code
_entity_poly.pdbx_strand_id
1 'polypeptide(L)'
;FSVGVALPIAPVTLHNYLADGDLVLVAANGGVNFYIGNNPESDGITAVVPGTRADRWGGQEDQVRIAREALGDDQATARQISEFWYDRGWKYILSDSMGAARHTAYKAFILINAHEVSNNRVIEFVTRHSQIYTLATLRFWVILPLATAGLVIGGGRRQLKSLLVIFLVVYSATLIPFFINARFRLPLAAILIIFAASAVVTWY
;
A
#
# COMPACT_ATOMS: atom_id res chain seq x y z
N PHE A 1 -6.63 24.44 -3.61
CA PHE A 1 -6.22 23.02 -3.47
C PHE A 1 -4.96 22.89 -2.60
N SER A 2 -3.84 23.53 -2.97
CA SER A 2 -2.55 23.39 -2.26
C SER A 2 -2.62 23.76 -0.76
N VAL A 3 -3.35 24.80 -0.40
CA VAL A 3 -3.59 25.20 1.00
C VAL A 3 -4.34 24.10 1.77
N GLY A 4 -5.37 23.50 1.15
CA GLY A 4 -6.15 22.42 1.77
C GLY A 4 -5.34 21.14 2.00
N VAL A 5 -4.29 20.90 1.22
CA VAL A 5 -3.35 19.77 1.42
C VAL A 5 -2.29 20.13 2.48
N ALA A 6 -1.76 21.35 2.44
CA ALA A 6 -0.73 21.79 3.36
C ALA A 6 -1.23 21.91 4.82
N LEU A 7 -2.47 22.36 5.00
CA LEU A 7 -3.04 22.63 6.33
C LEU A 7 -3.01 21.42 7.28
N PRO A 8 -3.41 20.19 6.91
CA PRO A 8 -3.31 19.02 7.78
C PRO A 8 -1.89 18.46 7.89
N ILE A 9 -1.01 18.68 6.91
CA ILE A 9 0.35 18.17 6.89
C ILE A 9 1.29 19.04 7.73
N ALA A 10 1.15 20.36 7.66
CA ALA A 10 2.05 21.30 8.33
C ALA A 10 2.22 21.07 9.85
N PRO A 11 1.16 20.82 10.65
CA PRO A 11 1.32 20.52 12.07
C PRO A 11 2.16 19.27 12.34
N VAL A 12 1.98 18.21 11.53
CA VAL A 12 2.74 16.96 11.65
C VAL A 12 4.20 17.18 11.27
N THR A 13 4.44 17.87 10.16
CA THR A 13 5.80 18.24 9.73
C THR A 13 6.52 19.09 10.79
N LEU A 14 5.83 20.07 11.36
CA LEU A 14 6.38 20.92 12.41
C LEU A 14 6.70 20.11 13.67
N HIS A 15 5.80 19.22 14.08
CA HIS A 15 6.05 18.32 15.21
C HIS A 15 7.29 17.45 14.99
N ASN A 16 7.40 16.81 13.82
CA ASN A 16 8.56 15.98 13.48
C ASN A 16 9.87 16.80 13.50
N TYR A 17 9.82 18.01 12.95
CA TYR A 17 10.98 18.92 12.96
C TYR A 17 11.41 19.33 14.38
N LEU A 18 10.45 19.63 15.25
CA LEU A 18 10.74 20.00 16.63
C LEU A 18 11.22 18.82 17.48
N ALA A 19 10.80 17.58 17.16
CA ALA A 19 11.19 16.39 17.89
C ALA A 19 12.59 15.88 17.51
N ASP A 20 12.87 15.79 16.20
CA ASP A 20 14.07 15.12 15.68
C ASP A 20 15.03 16.06 14.94
N GLY A 21 14.67 17.32 14.74
CA GLY A 21 15.45 18.30 13.95
C GLY A 21 15.41 18.07 12.44
N ASP A 22 14.70 17.03 11.97
CA ASP A 22 14.62 16.65 10.58
C ASP A 22 13.30 17.06 9.91
N LEU A 23 13.39 17.50 8.65
CA LEU A 23 12.20 17.80 7.85
C LEU A 23 11.56 16.51 7.31
N VAL A 24 10.70 15.92 8.10
CA VAL A 24 9.88 14.76 7.73
C VAL A 24 8.43 15.20 7.56
N LEU A 25 7.88 15.14 6.34
CA LEU A 25 6.55 15.65 6.04
C LEU A 25 5.44 14.96 6.86
N VAL A 26 5.43 13.63 6.89
CA VAL A 26 4.42 12.85 7.62
C VAL A 26 5.07 11.73 8.44
N ALA A 27 5.83 10.84 7.80
CA ALA A 27 6.49 9.71 8.44
C ALA A 27 7.78 9.32 7.71
N ALA A 28 8.79 8.93 8.47
CA ALA A 28 10.10 8.53 7.93
C ALA A 28 10.16 7.07 7.42
N ASN A 29 9.07 6.29 7.53
CA ASN A 29 9.07 4.85 7.18
C ASN A 29 8.98 4.57 5.67
N GLY A 30 9.00 5.60 4.83
CA GLY A 30 8.85 5.46 3.38
C GLY A 30 9.93 4.58 2.76
N GLY A 31 11.20 4.79 3.12
CA GLY A 31 12.32 4.00 2.61
C GLY A 31 12.25 2.54 2.97
N VAL A 32 11.95 2.23 4.23
CA VAL A 32 11.77 0.86 4.71
C VAL A 32 10.64 0.15 3.95
N ASN A 33 9.48 0.80 3.84
CA ASN A 33 8.33 0.23 3.13
C ASN A 33 8.62 0.05 1.64
N PHE A 34 9.38 0.96 1.03
CA PHE A 34 9.83 0.84 -0.35
C PHE A 34 10.76 -0.37 -0.52
N TYR A 35 11.74 -0.53 0.38
CA TYR A 35 12.66 -1.67 0.34
C TYR A 35 11.94 -3.00 0.58
N ILE A 36 10.97 -3.07 1.50
CA ILE A 36 10.13 -4.27 1.69
C ILE A 36 9.49 -4.71 0.37
N GLY A 37 8.99 -3.77 -0.41
CA GLY A 37 8.38 -4.07 -1.71
C GLY A 37 9.38 -4.24 -2.87
N ASN A 38 10.67 -3.92 -2.69
CA ASN A 38 11.67 -3.89 -3.75
C ASN A 38 13.03 -4.38 -3.24
N ASN A 39 13.13 -5.69 -3.00
CA ASN A 39 14.35 -6.40 -2.63
C ASN A 39 14.34 -7.80 -3.26
N PRO A 40 15.48 -8.51 -3.31
CA PRO A 40 15.58 -9.82 -3.96
C PRO A 40 14.67 -10.90 -3.37
N GLU A 41 14.32 -10.80 -2.09
CA GLU A 41 13.50 -11.77 -1.37
C GLU A 41 12.03 -11.34 -1.24
N SER A 42 11.65 -10.20 -1.83
CA SER A 42 10.30 -9.67 -1.72
C SER A 42 9.29 -10.57 -2.44
N ASP A 43 8.25 -10.98 -1.71
CA ASP A 43 7.07 -11.65 -2.25
C ASP A 43 5.95 -10.67 -2.64
N GLY A 44 6.16 -9.37 -2.42
CA GLY A 44 5.20 -8.31 -2.70
C GLY A 44 4.05 -8.17 -1.71
N ILE A 45 3.95 -9.03 -0.70
CA ILE A 45 2.85 -9.09 0.29
C ILE A 45 3.31 -9.07 1.75
N THR A 46 4.45 -9.64 2.05
CA THR A 46 5.01 -9.71 3.41
C THR A 46 5.59 -8.36 3.82
N ALA A 47 5.13 -7.82 4.95
CA ALA A 47 5.53 -6.51 5.47
C ALA A 47 6.75 -6.61 6.41
N VAL A 48 7.78 -7.37 6.04
CA VAL A 48 8.98 -7.61 6.85
C VAL A 48 10.22 -7.38 6.00
N VAL A 49 11.21 -6.70 6.53
CA VAL A 49 12.52 -6.57 5.90
C VAL A 49 13.27 -7.91 6.06
N PRO A 50 13.84 -8.47 4.99
CA PRO A 50 14.63 -9.70 5.10
C PRO A 50 15.73 -9.60 6.15
N GLY A 51 15.86 -10.63 6.99
CA GLY A 51 16.86 -10.68 8.07
C GLY A 51 16.48 -9.90 9.33
N THR A 52 15.28 -9.36 9.43
CA THR A 52 14.78 -8.71 10.65
C THR A 52 13.72 -9.55 11.35
N ARG A 53 13.50 -9.28 12.64
CA ARG A 53 12.40 -9.89 13.40
C ARG A 53 11.05 -9.54 12.78
N ALA A 54 10.11 -10.51 12.78
CA ALA A 54 8.80 -10.34 12.19
C ALA A 54 7.82 -9.54 13.08
N ASP A 55 8.13 -9.38 14.37
CA ASP A 55 7.31 -8.56 15.26
C ASP A 55 7.54 -7.06 15.04
N ARG A 56 6.52 -6.26 15.36
CA ARG A 56 6.53 -4.83 15.06
C ARG A 56 7.70 -4.08 15.68
N TRP A 57 7.98 -4.35 16.95
CA TRP A 57 8.98 -3.59 17.72
C TRP A 57 10.39 -4.05 17.38
N GLY A 58 10.62 -5.37 17.45
CA GLY A 58 11.91 -5.95 17.14
C GLY A 58 12.31 -5.72 15.68
N GLY A 59 11.37 -5.83 14.75
CA GLY A 59 11.62 -5.53 13.34
C GLY A 59 12.03 -4.07 13.12
N GLN A 60 11.40 -3.12 13.82
CA GLN A 60 11.78 -1.70 13.72
C GLN A 60 13.16 -1.44 14.33
N GLU A 61 13.47 -2.02 15.49
CA GLU A 61 14.81 -1.93 16.09
C GLU A 61 15.88 -2.49 15.17
N ASP A 62 15.66 -3.65 14.57
CA ASP A 62 16.59 -4.28 13.63
C ASP A 62 16.82 -3.42 12.39
N GLN A 63 15.76 -2.82 11.82
CA GLN A 63 15.84 -1.93 10.66
C GLN A 63 16.72 -0.71 10.96
N VAL A 64 16.54 -0.09 12.14
CA VAL A 64 17.34 1.05 12.57
C VAL A 64 18.79 0.63 12.80
N ARG A 65 19.03 -0.49 13.51
CA ARG A 65 20.36 -1.02 13.78
C ARG A 65 21.13 -1.32 12.49
N ILE A 66 20.51 -2.06 11.57
CA ILE A 66 21.13 -2.40 10.27
C ILE A 66 21.51 -1.13 9.48
N ALA A 67 20.64 -0.12 9.47
CA ALA A 67 20.94 1.11 8.77
C ALA A 67 22.09 1.89 9.43
N ARG A 68 22.10 2.01 10.75
CA ARG A 68 23.17 2.70 11.50
C ARG A 68 24.51 2.01 11.36
N GLU A 69 24.56 0.68 11.49
CA GLU A 69 25.76 -0.12 11.27
C GLU A 69 26.33 0.07 9.86
N ALA A 70 25.45 0.08 8.84
CA ALA A 70 25.86 0.25 7.46
C ALA A 70 26.31 1.68 7.11
N LEU A 71 25.74 2.69 7.76
CA LEU A 71 26.12 4.09 7.62
C LEU A 71 27.37 4.45 8.44
N GLY A 72 27.73 3.63 9.44
CA GLY A 72 28.80 3.93 10.39
C GLY A 72 28.46 5.09 11.33
N ASP A 73 27.18 5.36 11.56
CA ASP A 73 26.67 6.48 12.35
C ASP A 73 25.55 6.02 13.30
N ASP A 74 25.91 5.87 14.58
CA ASP A 74 24.96 5.47 15.63
C ASP A 74 23.90 6.53 15.92
N GLN A 75 24.11 7.76 15.49
CA GLN A 75 23.18 8.89 15.65
C GLN A 75 22.41 9.20 14.36
N ALA A 76 22.50 8.32 13.36
CA ALA A 76 21.78 8.52 12.10
C ALA A 76 20.29 8.82 12.34
N THR A 77 19.83 9.90 11.72
CA THR A 77 18.48 10.43 11.88
C THR A 77 17.46 9.54 11.18
N ALA A 78 16.18 9.70 11.49
CA ALA A 78 15.10 8.97 10.87
C ALA A 78 15.06 9.17 9.33
N ARG A 79 15.44 10.36 8.86
CA ARG A 79 15.56 10.66 7.44
C ARG A 79 16.72 9.89 6.80
N GLN A 80 17.91 9.89 7.38
CA GLN A 80 19.07 9.17 6.87
C GLN A 80 18.82 7.66 6.80
N ILE A 81 18.15 7.10 7.81
CA ILE A 81 17.72 5.70 7.82
C ILE A 81 16.74 5.42 6.66
N SER A 82 15.78 6.30 6.44
CA SER A 82 14.82 6.16 5.34
C SER A 82 15.52 6.24 3.97
N GLU A 83 16.45 7.18 3.78
CA GLU A 83 17.25 7.34 2.56
C GLU A 83 18.11 6.08 2.29
N PHE A 84 18.74 5.52 3.32
CA PHE A 84 19.49 4.27 3.20
C PHE A 84 18.64 3.12 2.65
N TRP A 85 17.40 2.96 3.15
CA TRP A 85 16.51 1.90 2.67
C TRP A 85 15.98 2.18 1.25
N TYR A 86 15.70 3.45 0.90
CA TYR A 86 15.39 3.82 -0.47
C TYR A 86 16.53 3.47 -1.44
N ASP A 87 17.75 3.79 -1.08
CA ASP A 87 18.93 3.48 -1.88
C ASP A 87 19.09 1.98 -2.13
N ARG A 88 18.87 1.16 -1.12
CA ARG A 88 18.91 -0.30 -1.26
C ARG A 88 17.84 -0.82 -2.21
N GLY A 89 16.63 -0.30 -2.10
CA GLY A 89 15.53 -0.64 -3.01
C GLY A 89 15.82 -0.23 -4.44
N TRP A 90 16.32 0.97 -4.66
CA TRP A 90 16.71 1.44 -5.98
C TRP A 90 17.89 0.65 -6.56
N LYS A 91 18.90 0.31 -5.77
CA LYS A 91 20.01 -0.54 -6.21
C LYS A 91 19.50 -1.90 -6.70
N TYR A 92 18.55 -2.51 -6.01
CA TYR A 92 17.92 -3.75 -6.48
C TYR A 92 17.21 -3.56 -7.82
N ILE A 93 16.34 -2.54 -7.96
CA ILE A 93 15.61 -2.27 -9.20
C ILE A 93 16.56 -2.06 -10.39
N LEU A 94 17.66 -1.34 -10.16
CA LEU A 94 18.63 -1.03 -11.22
C LEU A 94 19.52 -2.24 -11.56
N SER A 95 19.83 -3.11 -10.58
CA SER A 95 20.66 -4.30 -10.81
C SER A 95 19.93 -5.41 -11.54
N ASP A 96 18.61 -5.55 -11.31
CA ASP A 96 17.74 -6.52 -11.99
C ASP A 96 16.43 -5.85 -12.43
N SER A 97 16.53 -4.99 -13.43
CA SER A 97 15.37 -4.22 -13.93
C SER A 97 14.27 -5.10 -14.51
N MET A 98 14.60 -6.25 -15.09
CA MET A 98 13.60 -7.18 -15.62
C MET A 98 12.87 -7.91 -14.48
N GLY A 99 13.61 -8.39 -13.49
CA GLY A 99 13.03 -8.99 -12.28
C GLY A 99 12.15 -7.99 -11.54
N ALA A 100 12.61 -6.76 -11.35
CA ALA A 100 11.83 -5.68 -10.71
C ALA A 100 10.55 -5.35 -11.50
N ALA A 101 10.60 -5.29 -12.84
CA ALA A 101 9.42 -5.07 -13.67
C ALA A 101 8.41 -6.22 -13.54
N ARG A 102 8.88 -7.47 -13.58
CA ARG A 102 8.04 -8.66 -13.38
C ARG A 102 7.40 -8.66 -11.99
N HIS A 103 8.16 -8.31 -10.97
CA HIS A 103 7.67 -8.21 -9.59
C HIS A 103 6.63 -7.10 -9.44
N THR A 104 6.84 -5.95 -10.07
CA THR A 104 5.88 -4.84 -10.12
C THR A 104 4.58 -5.25 -10.79
N ALA A 105 4.64 -5.96 -11.92
CA ALA A 105 3.48 -6.51 -12.60
C ALA A 105 2.73 -7.53 -11.70
N TYR A 106 3.46 -8.36 -10.97
CA TYR A 106 2.87 -9.29 -10.00
C TYR A 106 2.16 -8.55 -8.85
N LYS A 107 2.73 -7.50 -8.29
CA LYS A 107 2.08 -6.65 -7.29
C LYS A 107 0.79 -6.00 -7.82
N ALA A 108 0.81 -5.52 -9.06
CA ALA A 108 -0.39 -5.00 -9.72
C ALA A 108 -1.47 -6.09 -9.87
N PHE A 109 -1.08 -7.31 -10.24
CA PHE A 109 -1.99 -8.46 -10.30
C PHE A 109 -2.57 -8.79 -8.92
N ILE A 110 -1.75 -8.84 -7.87
CA ILE A 110 -2.23 -9.06 -6.49
C ILE A 110 -3.26 -8.00 -6.09
N LEU A 111 -3.04 -6.74 -6.46
CA LEU A 111 -3.93 -5.64 -6.10
C LEU A 111 -5.36 -5.85 -6.61
N ILE A 112 -5.54 -6.48 -7.78
CA ILE A 112 -6.84 -6.76 -8.41
C ILE A 112 -7.31 -8.20 -8.23
N ASN A 113 -6.50 -9.08 -7.62
CA ASN A 113 -6.83 -10.49 -7.44
C ASN A 113 -7.94 -10.68 -6.39
N ALA A 114 -8.63 -11.80 -6.52
CA ALA A 114 -9.65 -12.28 -5.59
C ALA A 114 -9.12 -12.63 -4.19
N HIS A 115 -7.84 -12.98 -4.09
CA HIS A 115 -7.23 -13.41 -2.84
C HIS A 115 -7.06 -12.25 -1.85
N GLU A 116 -7.57 -12.44 -0.63
CA GLU A 116 -7.43 -11.47 0.46
C GLU A 116 -6.08 -11.67 1.16
N VAL A 117 -5.11 -10.83 0.80
CA VAL A 117 -3.78 -10.85 1.43
C VAL A 117 -3.88 -10.35 2.86
N SER A 118 -3.69 -11.25 3.81
CA SER A 118 -3.71 -10.94 5.24
C SER A 118 -2.53 -10.04 5.62
N ASN A 119 -2.78 -9.09 6.55
CA ASN A 119 -1.69 -8.29 7.14
C ASN A 119 -1.34 -8.84 8.53
N ASN A 120 -2.14 -8.52 9.56
CA ASN A 120 -1.86 -8.89 10.95
C ASN A 120 -2.78 -10.02 11.46
N ARG A 121 -3.78 -10.43 10.69
CA ARG A 121 -4.72 -11.48 11.04
C ARG A 121 -4.98 -12.36 9.82
N VAL A 122 -5.00 -13.66 10.05
CA VAL A 122 -5.33 -14.64 9.01
C VAL A 122 -6.85 -14.58 8.80
N ILE A 123 -7.29 -13.85 7.76
CA ILE A 123 -8.72 -13.69 7.40
C ILE A 123 -9.35 -15.07 7.19
N GLU A 124 -8.59 -16.02 6.63
CA GLU A 124 -9.03 -17.40 6.41
C GLU A 124 -9.36 -18.12 7.73
N PHE A 125 -8.61 -17.86 8.80
CA PHE A 125 -8.94 -18.40 10.12
C PHE A 125 -10.26 -17.85 10.65
N VAL A 126 -10.50 -16.55 10.49
CA VAL A 126 -11.75 -15.90 10.95
C VAL A 126 -12.95 -16.40 10.15
N THR A 127 -12.81 -16.57 8.83
CA THR A 127 -13.89 -17.08 7.97
C THR A 127 -14.25 -18.55 8.27
N ARG A 128 -13.27 -19.36 8.66
CA ARG A 128 -13.53 -20.76 9.07
C ARG A 128 -14.27 -20.88 10.40
N HIS A 129 -14.15 -19.89 11.28
CA HIS A 129 -14.73 -19.94 12.63
C HIS A 129 -15.95 -19.03 12.83
N SER A 130 -16.37 -18.28 11.79
CA SER A 130 -17.52 -17.39 11.86
C SER A 130 -18.39 -17.49 10.62
N GLN A 131 -19.59 -18.06 10.76
CA GLN A 131 -20.59 -18.13 9.69
C GLN A 131 -21.03 -16.74 9.21
N ILE A 132 -21.04 -15.74 10.08
CA ILE A 132 -21.38 -14.35 9.74
C ILE A 132 -20.38 -13.80 8.71
N TYR A 133 -19.10 -14.07 8.88
CA TYR A 133 -18.08 -13.64 7.92
C TYR A 133 -18.18 -14.37 6.57
N THR A 134 -18.69 -15.58 6.56
CA THR A 134 -18.89 -16.35 5.32
C THR A 134 -20.10 -15.83 4.52
N LEU A 135 -21.15 -15.41 5.21
CA LEU A 135 -22.42 -14.96 4.61
C LEU A 135 -22.44 -13.45 4.29
N ALA A 136 -21.79 -12.62 5.11
CA ALA A 136 -21.89 -11.15 5.03
C ALA A 136 -20.79 -10.48 4.21
N THR A 137 -19.77 -11.20 3.73
CA THR A 137 -18.66 -10.56 3.02
C THR A 137 -18.92 -10.48 1.52
N LEU A 138 -19.18 -9.28 1.04
CA LEU A 138 -18.98 -8.91 -0.37
C LEU A 138 -17.49 -9.03 -0.68
N ARG A 139 -17.08 -10.19 -1.18
CA ARG A 139 -15.68 -10.47 -1.50
C ARG A 139 -15.24 -9.69 -2.73
N PHE A 140 -13.99 -9.31 -2.81
CA PHE A 140 -13.43 -8.50 -3.89
C PHE A 140 -13.64 -9.14 -5.28
N TRP A 141 -13.66 -10.48 -5.37
CA TRP A 141 -13.93 -11.20 -6.62
C TRP A 141 -15.38 -11.02 -7.15
N VAL A 142 -16.33 -10.60 -6.30
CA VAL A 142 -17.70 -10.23 -6.72
C VAL A 142 -17.75 -8.76 -7.08
N ILE A 143 -17.13 -7.91 -6.24
CA ILE A 143 -17.18 -6.46 -6.41
C ILE A 143 -16.52 -6.05 -7.72
N LEU A 144 -15.35 -6.58 -8.05
CA LEU A 144 -14.58 -6.14 -9.21
C LEU A 144 -15.28 -6.40 -10.55
N PRO A 145 -15.81 -7.59 -10.85
CA PRO A 145 -16.57 -7.83 -12.09
C PRO A 145 -17.83 -6.97 -12.19
N LEU A 146 -18.59 -6.84 -11.09
CA LEU A 146 -19.78 -5.98 -11.06
C LEU A 146 -19.42 -4.51 -11.26
N ALA A 147 -18.34 -4.03 -10.64
CA ALA A 147 -17.86 -2.67 -10.82
C ALA A 147 -17.42 -2.41 -12.27
N THR A 148 -16.73 -3.37 -12.89
CA THR A 148 -16.35 -3.29 -14.30
C THR A 148 -17.58 -3.21 -15.21
N ALA A 149 -18.60 -4.05 -14.98
CA ALA A 149 -19.86 -3.98 -15.69
C ALA A 149 -20.53 -2.61 -15.48
N GLY A 150 -20.63 -2.13 -14.23
CA GLY A 150 -21.24 -0.85 -13.93
C GLY A 150 -20.48 0.36 -14.50
N LEU A 151 -19.18 0.26 -14.64
CA LEU A 151 -18.40 1.30 -15.32
C LEU A 151 -18.75 1.39 -16.82
N VAL A 152 -19.02 0.24 -17.46
CA VAL A 152 -19.34 0.15 -18.90
C VAL A 152 -20.81 0.52 -19.17
N ILE A 153 -21.75 -0.16 -18.49
CA ILE A 153 -23.18 -0.05 -18.78
C ILE A 153 -23.92 0.97 -17.90
N GLY A 154 -23.36 1.29 -16.74
CA GLY A 154 -24.01 2.16 -15.76
C GLY A 154 -24.19 3.59 -16.26
N GLY A 155 -25.32 4.20 -15.90
CA GLY A 155 -25.63 5.61 -16.17
C GLY A 155 -24.75 6.58 -15.33
N GLY A 156 -25.07 7.88 -15.42
CA GLY A 156 -24.49 8.92 -14.58
C GLY A 156 -23.61 9.94 -15.32
N ARG A 157 -23.18 10.98 -14.57
CA ARG A 157 -22.40 12.08 -15.14
C ARG A 157 -20.99 11.60 -15.49
N ARG A 158 -20.60 11.76 -16.77
CA ARG A 158 -19.28 11.36 -17.27
C ARG A 158 -18.11 11.94 -16.44
N GLN A 159 -18.25 13.20 -16.02
CA GLN A 159 -17.24 13.87 -15.20
C GLN A 159 -17.00 13.17 -13.85
N LEU A 160 -18.07 12.75 -13.17
CA LEU A 160 -17.97 12.03 -11.90
C LEU A 160 -17.34 10.65 -12.10
N LYS A 161 -17.75 9.92 -13.14
CA LYS A 161 -17.13 8.65 -13.50
C LYS A 161 -15.63 8.80 -13.75
N SER A 162 -15.24 9.79 -14.56
CA SER A 162 -13.83 10.08 -14.85
C SER A 162 -13.04 10.39 -13.57
N LEU A 163 -13.59 11.20 -12.66
CA LEU A 163 -12.96 11.53 -11.39
C LEU A 163 -12.72 10.28 -10.54
N LEU A 164 -13.71 9.40 -10.42
CA LEU A 164 -13.60 8.16 -9.65
C LEU A 164 -12.60 7.19 -10.29
N VAL A 165 -12.58 7.07 -11.61
CA VAL A 165 -11.60 6.24 -12.33
C VAL A 165 -10.17 6.80 -12.16
N ILE A 166 -10.00 8.12 -12.28
CA ILE A 166 -8.70 8.76 -12.03
C ILE A 166 -8.23 8.46 -10.60
N PHE A 167 -9.11 8.56 -9.61
CA PHE A 167 -8.77 8.19 -8.24
C PHE A 167 -8.32 6.72 -8.14
N LEU A 168 -9.08 5.77 -8.73
CA LEU A 168 -8.70 4.36 -8.72
C LEU A 168 -7.31 4.13 -9.33
N VAL A 169 -7.03 4.76 -10.47
CA VAL A 169 -5.73 4.62 -11.17
C VAL A 169 -4.60 5.25 -10.36
N VAL A 170 -4.76 6.49 -9.92
CA VAL A 170 -3.73 7.21 -9.16
C VAL A 170 -3.46 6.51 -7.84
N TYR A 171 -4.51 6.14 -7.09
CA TYR A 171 -4.34 5.44 -5.82
C TYR A 171 -3.66 4.08 -6.00
N SER A 172 -4.05 3.29 -7.01
CA SER A 172 -3.37 2.03 -7.34
C SER A 172 -1.90 2.24 -7.68
N ALA A 173 -1.59 3.26 -8.46
CA ALA A 173 -0.21 3.61 -8.83
C ALA A 173 0.64 4.00 -7.62
N THR A 174 0.05 4.58 -6.56
CA THR A 174 0.78 4.88 -5.31
C THR A 174 1.06 3.65 -4.46
N LEU A 175 0.28 2.57 -4.61
CA LEU A 175 0.46 1.34 -3.85
C LEU A 175 1.50 0.38 -4.46
N ILE A 176 1.52 0.27 -5.79
CA ILE A 176 2.34 -0.70 -6.53
C ILE A 176 3.85 -0.60 -6.20
N PRO A 177 4.45 0.59 -5.98
CA PRO A 177 5.86 0.68 -5.56
C PRO A 177 6.19 0.05 -4.21
N PHE A 178 5.18 -0.23 -3.39
CA PHE A 178 5.35 -0.82 -2.06
C PHE A 178 4.91 -2.29 -2.06
N PHE A 179 4.62 -2.85 -0.90
CA PHE A 179 3.99 -4.17 -0.77
C PHE A 179 2.47 -4.05 -0.69
N ILE A 180 1.76 -5.10 -1.07
CA ILE A 180 0.29 -5.09 -1.18
C ILE A 180 -0.33 -5.93 -0.06
N ASN A 181 -1.34 -5.38 0.62
CA ASN A 181 -2.19 -6.15 1.53
C ASN A 181 -3.67 -5.74 1.39
N ALA A 182 -4.59 -6.53 1.95
CA ALA A 182 -6.04 -6.32 1.85
C ALA A 182 -6.47 -4.95 2.40
N ARG A 183 -5.83 -4.44 3.45
CA ARG A 183 -6.14 -3.14 4.06
C ARG A 183 -5.99 -1.99 3.05
N PHE A 184 -5.00 -2.06 2.17
CA PHE A 184 -4.76 -1.02 1.17
C PHE A 184 -5.79 -1.03 0.04
N ARG A 185 -6.59 -2.09 -0.10
CA ARG A 185 -7.69 -2.16 -1.06
C ARG A 185 -8.97 -1.45 -0.60
N LEU A 186 -9.11 -1.12 0.69
CA LEU A 186 -10.34 -0.55 1.24
C LEU A 186 -10.81 0.73 0.50
N PRO A 187 -9.95 1.72 0.21
CA PRO A 187 -10.35 2.89 -0.56
C PRO A 187 -10.78 2.55 -2.00
N LEU A 188 -10.13 1.56 -2.63
CA LEU A 188 -10.53 1.06 -3.94
C LEU A 188 -11.90 0.39 -3.88
N ALA A 189 -12.11 -0.49 -2.90
CA ALA A 189 -13.36 -1.21 -2.71
C ALA A 189 -14.55 -0.26 -2.53
N ALA A 190 -14.39 0.82 -1.77
CA ALA A 190 -15.43 1.82 -1.57
C ALA A 190 -15.92 2.42 -2.90
N ILE A 191 -15.02 2.75 -3.80
CA ILE A 191 -15.38 3.29 -5.13
C ILE A 191 -15.89 2.20 -6.06
N LEU A 192 -15.29 1.01 -6.03
CA LEU A 192 -15.75 -0.11 -6.84
C LEU A 192 -17.18 -0.53 -6.48
N ILE A 193 -17.58 -0.46 -5.21
CA ILE A 193 -18.96 -0.70 -4.78
C ILE A 193 -19.94 0.27 -5.42
N ILE A 194 -19.58 1.53 -5.60
CA ILE A 194 -20.44 2.52 -6.29
C ILE A 194 -20.70 2.08 -7.74
N PHE A 195 -19.66 1.65 -8.45
CA PHE A 195 -19.82 1.13 -9.82
C PHE A 195 -20.59 -0.20 -9.84
N ALA A 196 -20.34 -1.10 -8.89
CA ALA A 196 -21.06 -2.36 -8.77
C ALA A 196 -22.56 -2.14 -8.52
N ALA A 197 -22.91 -1.22 -7.64
CA ALA A 197 -24.31 -0.82 -7.41
C ALA A 197 -24.95 -0.24 -8.67
N SER A 198 -24.20 0.58 -9.43
CA SER A 198 -24.68 1.10 -10.72
C SER A 198 -24.99 -0.02 -11.74
N ALA A 199 -24.19 -1.10 -11.76
CA ALA A 199 -24.51 -2.25 -12.61
C ALA A 199 -25.83 -2.90 -12.23
N VAL A 200 -26.03 -3.16 -10.94
CA VAL A 200 -27.25 -3.80 -10.42
C VAL A 200 -28.48 -2.94 -10.73
N VAL A 201 -28.42 -1.64 -10.46
CA VAL A 201 -29.54 -0.71 -10.73
C VAL A 201 -29.86 -0.56 -12.22
N THR A 202 -28.85 -0.63 -13.09
CA THR A 202 -29.07 -0.52 -14.55
C THR A 202 -29.64 -1.81 -15.15
N TRP A 203 -29.41 -2.95 -14.49
CA TRP A 203 -29.92 -4.26 -14.94
C TRP A 203 -31.38 -4.48 -14.56
N TYR A 204 -31.87 -3.83 -13.50
CA TYR A 204 -33.27 -3.83 -13.07
C TYR A 204 -34.08 -2.73 -13.75
#